data_2ac147d6a9e9235cacd265928dfd3eec
#
_entry.id   2ac147d6a9e9235cacd265928dfd3eec
#
_cell.length_a   1.000
_cell.length_b   1.000
_cell.length_c   1.000
_cell.angle_alpha   90.00
_cell.angle_beta   90.00
_cell.angle_gamma   90.00
#
_symmetry.space_group_name_H-M   'P 1'
#
loop_
_entity.id
_entity.type
_entity.pdbx_description
1 polymer ?
#
loop_
_entity_poly.entity_id
_entity_poly.type
_entity_poly.pdbx_seq_one_letter_code
_entity_poly.pdbx_strand_id
1 'polypeptide(L)'
;MARRGEAAAKKMAGYTSGQIDMILQNMVRTAEAHGACLARMAVEETGFGKVLDKTYKNHAASTLLYNDIKDMKTIGIISEDTVKGTMDVAEPVGLIMGIVPSTNPTSTTIYKSMIAIKSGNAIVFSPHPSAAKCTLKAAQLMRQAAVEAGAPEDVIGCISMPTMGATNELMHCREVSVIIATGGPGMVKAAYSAGKPAIGVGAGNSPAYIERTADVSHAVKTIMASKTFDNGTICASEQSIICEECNHDQVVAELKAQGGYFMTKEETKKVCGLLFKNGHSMNAKFVGRSPQVIAQGAGITIPEGTRVLIGEQDGVGEGYPLSYEKLTTVLGFYTVKDWKEACRLSIDLLQNGIGHTMSLHTQDRDMVLKFAAKPASRILVNTGGSQGGTGISTGLNIAFTLGCGTCGGSSVSENVSPMQLINIKKVAYGLKDCTTLMEDDKTFHPEMAAPVQAAGSVSVGSAPVSPAPTVCGPCRGNMSPAAIVAAFDARNNSADTCADMSASSGVAGTSAGTSAGTAAGTAASCENEKLAALVRQLITTMKNQKDA
;
A
#
# COMPACT_ATOMS: atom_id res chain seq x y z
N MET A 1 12.42 -8.98 27.28
CA MET A 1 11.59 -7.97 26.62
C MET A 1 10.26 -8.59 26.15
N ALA A 2 10.24 -9.61 25.31
CA ALA A 2 9.02 -10.21 24.76
C ALA A 2 8.01 -10.66 25.85
N ARG A 3 8.44 -11.41 26.87
CA ARG A 3 7.54 -11.82 27.97
C ARG A 3 6.90 -10.65 28.72
N ARG A 4 7.65 -9.55 28.92
CA ARG A 4 7.09 -8.35 29.57
C ARG A 4 6.11 -7.63 28.67
N GLY A 5 6.42 -7.54 27.35
CA GLY A 5 5.52 -6.98 26.34
C GLY A 5 4.23 -7.80 26.21
N GLU A 6 4.30 -9.12 26.24
CA GLU A 6 3.11 -9.98 26.26
C GLU A 6 2.24 -9.74 27.51
N ALA A 7 2.87 -9.61 28.69
CA ALA A 7 2.16 -9.28 29.91
C ALA A 7 1.51 -7.87 29.83
N ALA A 8 2.17 -6.92 29.22
CA ALA A 8 1.60 -5.58 28.97
C ALA A 8 0.41 -5.65 27.97
N ALA A 9 0.53 -6.42 26.89
CA ALA A 9 -0.57 -6.63 25.95
C ALA A 9 -1.82 -7.23 26.61
N LYS A 10 -1.62 -8.22 27.50
CA LYS A 10 -2.73 -8.82 28.26
C LYS A 10 -3.44 -7.80 29.17
N LYS A 11 -2.71 -6.84 29.74
CA LYS A 11 -3.31 -5.73 30.51
C LYS A 11 -4.05 -4.76 29.60
N MET A 12 -3.45 -4.39 28.46
CA MET A 12 -4.06 -3.47 27.47
C MET A 12 -5.39 -4.00 26.92
N ALA A 13 -5.55 -5.31 26.79
CA ALA A 13 -6.78 -5.94 26.31
C ALA A 13 -8.01 -5.64 27.18
N GLY A 14 -7.80 -5.24 28.45
CA GLY A 14 -8.87 -4.81 29.37
C GLY A 14 -9.17 -3.31 29.36
N TYR A 15 -8.49 -2.52 28.50
CA TYR A 15 -8.68 -1.07 28.48
C TYR A 15 -9.91 -0.68 27.67
N THR A 16 -10.59 0.36 28.14
CA THR A 16 -11.70 0.99 27.40
C THR A 16 -11.17 1.88 26.27
N SER A 17 -12.02 2.17 25.29
CA SER A 17 -11.68 3.11 24.20
C SER A 17 -11.28 4.48 24.73
N GLY A 18 -11.90 4.98 25.81
CA GLY A 18 -11.55 6.26 26.44
C GLY A 18 -10.15 6.27 27.07
N GLN A 19 -9.74 5.17 27.74
CA GLN A 19 -8.38 5.04 28.28
C GLN A 19 -7.33 5.01 27.16
N ILE A 20 -7.60 4.28 26.10
CA ILE A 20 -6.75 4.22 24.90
C ILE A 20 -6.62 5.61 24.26
N ASP A 21 -7.71 6.35 24.14
CA ASP A 21 -7.69 7.68 23.54
C ASP A 21 -6.87 8.67 24.36
N MET A 22 -6.98 8.66 25.70
CA MET A 22 -6.12 9.47 26.57
C MET A 22 -4.63 9.16 26.38
N ILE A 23 -4.29 7.87 26.24
CA ILE A 23 -2.91 7.44 25.96
C ILE A 23 -2.44 8.02 24.62
N LEU A 24 -3.23 7.87 23.57
CA LEU A 24 -2.90 8.36 22.23
C LEU A 24 -2.71 9.88 22.20
N GLN A 25 -3.58 10.65 22.88
CA GLN A 25 -3.46 12.10 22.97
C GLN A 25 -2.15 12.52 23.63
N ASN A 26 -1.72 11.83 24.70
CA ASN A 26 -0.44 12.10 25.33
C ASN A 26 0.75 11.75 24.44
N MET A 27 0.66 10.64 23.71
CA MET A 27 1.66 10.24 22.70
C MET A 27 1.78 11.28 21.58
N VAL A 28 0.66 11.84 21.08
CA VAL A 28 0.66 12.92 20.08
C VAL A 28 1.38 14.15 20.61
N ARG A 29 1.03 14.64 21.82
CA ARG A 29 1.68 15.81 22.43
C ARG A 29 3.20 15.63 22.55
N THR A 30 3.63 14.45 22.98
CA THR A 30 5.04 14.11 23.13
C THR A 30 5.76 14.03 21.77
N ALA A 31 5.12 13.42 20.77
CA ALA A 31 5.67 13.31 19.42
C ALA A 31 5.85 14.69 18.77
N GLU A 32 4.87 15.60 18.93
CA GLU A 32 4.97 16.99 18.44
C GLU A 32 6.08 17.76 19.15
N ALA A 33 6.16 17.70 20.48
CA ALA A 33 7.18 18.39 21.25
C ALA A 33 8.62 17.95 20.89
N HIS A 34 8.79 16.70 20.48
CA HIS A 34 10.11 16.12 20.15
C HIS A 34 10.35 15.86 18.67
N GLY A 35 9.38 16.16 17.80
CA GLY A 35 9.40 15.80 16.38
C GLY A 35 10.62 16.31 15.63
N ALA A 36 11.00 17.59 15.84
CA ALA A 36 12.17 18.19 15.22
C ALA A 36 13.50 17.63 15.77
N CYS A 37 13.57 17.33 17.06
CA CYS A 37 14.75 16.72 17.67
C CYS A 37 14.98 15.30 17.12
N LEU A 38 13.94 14.48 17.06
CA LEU A 38 13.98 13.13 16.49
C LEU A 38 14.36 13.16 15.00
N ALA A 39 13.85 14.12 14.24
CA ALA A 39 14.20 14.30 12.83
C ALA A 39 15.70 14.63 12.66
N ARG A 40 16.25 15.51 13.48
CA ARG A 40 17.68 15.85 13.49
C ARG A 40 18.52 14.62 13.82
N MET A 41 18.20 13.90 14.90
CA MET A 41 18.88 12.67 15.26
C MET A 41 18.87 11.64 14.11
N ALA A 42 17.74 11.50 13.41
CA ALA A 42 17.63 10.56 12.30
C ALA A 42 18.53 10.96 11.12
N VAL A 43 18.61 12.26 10.77
CA VAL A 43 19.49 12.75 9.71
C VAL A 43 20.96 12.60 10.11
N GLU A 44 21.34 12.95 11.32
CA GLU A 44 22.71 12.84 11.83
C GLU A 44 23.18 11.38 11.86
N GLU A 45 22.33 10.46 12.32
CA GLU A 45 22.69 9.04 12.44
C GLU A 45 22.75 8.34 11.08
N THR A 46 21.75 8.58 10.20
CA THR A 46 21.64 7.86 8.92
C THR A 46 22.30 8.59 7.75
N GLY A 47 22.40 9.90 7.84
CA GLY A 47 22.76 10.78 6.74
C GLY A 47 21.69 10.89 5.66
N PHE A 48 20.46 10.43 5.89
CA PHE A 48 19.39 10.35 4.89
C PHE A 48 18.37 11.47 5.06
N GLY A 49 17.99 12.09 3.94
CA GLY A 49 16.89 13.04 3.86
C GLY A 49 17.20 14.43 4.42
N LYS A 50 16.15 15.09 4.88
CA LYS A 50 16.18 16.47 5.37
C LYS A 50 15.47 16.59 6.73
N VAL A 51 16.02 17.40 7.62
CA VAL A 51 15.44 17.59 8.97
C VAL A 51 14.01 18.10 8.91
N LEU A 52 13.73 19.12 8.09
CA LEU A 52 12.38 19.69 7.97
C LEU A 52 11.35 18.65 7.48
N ASP A 53 11.69 17.91 6.44
CA ASP A 53 10.80 16.91 5.87
C ASP A 53 10.57 15.73 6.83
N LYS A 54 11.62 15.30 7.56
CA LYS A 54 11.47 14.27 8.61
C LYS A 54 10.66 14.79 9.82
N THR A 55 10.75 16.07 10.13
CA THR A 55 9.89 16.69 11.15
C THR A 55 8.42 16.60 10.71
N TYR A 56 8.13 16.93 9.44
CA TYR A 56 6.78 16.80 8.89
C TYR A 56 6.30 15.35 8.86
N LYS A 57 7.18 14.38 8.55
CA LYS A 57 6.84 12.95 8.66
C LYS A 57 6.48 12.53 10.08
N ASN A 58 7.19 13.04 11.10
CA ASN A 58 6.87 12.77 12.50
C ASN A 58 5.52 13.38 12.88
N HIS A 59 5.22 14.61 12.42
CA HIS A 59 3.90 15.23 12.54
C HIS A 59 2.80 14.40 11.86
N ALA A 60 3.02 13.93 10.64
CA ALA A 60 2.06 13.08 9.95
C ALA A 60 1.86 11.74 10.66
N ALA A 61 2.92 11.14 11.22
CA ALA A 61 2.88 9.89 11.97
C ALA A 61 2.22 10.01 13.35
N SER A 62 1.99 11.22 13.85
CA SER A 62 1.36 11.51 15.13
C SER A 62 0.02 12.24 14.97
N THR A 63 0.02 13.52 14.69
CA THR A 63 -1.17 14.36 14.67
C THR A 63 -2.11 14.00 13.53
N LEU A 64 -1.60 13.88 12.28
CA LEU A 64 -2.46 13.52 11.15
C LEU A 64 -2.99 12.10 11.31
N LEU A 65 -2.14 11.17 11.73
CA LEU A 65 -2.56 9.80 12.02
C LEU A 65 -3.63 9.75 13.12
N TYR A 66 -3.45 10.48 14.23
CA TYR A 66 -4.44 10.50 15.31
C TYR A 66 -5.81 10.99 14.80
N ASN A 67 -5.83 12.05 14.01
CA ASN A 67 -7.07 12.57 13.43
C ASN A 67 -7.76 11.55 12.51
N ASP A 68 -6.99 10.72 11.81
CA ASP A 68 -7.48 9.68 10.93
C ASP A 68 -8.06 8.47 11.70
N ILE A 69 -7.43 8.09 12.82
CA ILE A 69 -7.78 6.84 13.52
C ILE A 69 -8.62 7.03 14.79
N LYS A 70 -8.75 8.26 15.34
CA LYS A 70 -9.39 8.49 16.65
C LYS A 70 -10.80 7.91 16.75
N ASP A 71 -11.59 8.01 15.69
CA ASP A 71 -12.99 7.58 15.64
C ASP A 71 -13.14 6.11 15.17
N MET A 72 -12.03 5.42 14.83
CA MET A 72 -12.06 4.00 14.49
C MET A 72 -12.43 3.16 15.70
N LYS A 73 -13.43 2.29 15.54
CA LYS A 73 -13.81 1.30 16.55
C LYS A 73 -12.88 0.09 16.46
N THR A 74 -12.00 -0.06 17.43
CA THR A 74 -10.97 -1.11 17.46
C THR A 74 -11.02 -1.98 18.72
N ILE A 75 -11.99 -1.73 19.61
CA ILE A 75 -12.14 -2.41 20.90
C ILE A 75 -13.62 -2.66 21.18
N GLY A 76 -13.94 -3.86 21.66
CA GLY A 76 -15.30 -4.26 21.98
C GLY A 76 -16.17 -4.46 20.74
N ILE A 77 -17.45 -4.17 20.82
CA ILE A 77 -18.40 -4.32 19.71
C ILE A 77 -18.15 -3.24 18.67
N ILE A 78 -17.72 -3.66 17.47
CA ILE A 78 -17.41 -2.75 16.36
C ILE A 78 -18.53 -2.66 15.32
N SER A 79 -19.34 -3.72 15.19
CA SER A 79 -20.53 -3.72 14.35
C SER A 79 -21.59 -4.68 14.90
N GLU A 80 -22.85 -4.42 14.59
CA GLU A 80 -23.99 -5.28 14.90
C GLU A 80 -24.96 -5.24 13.71
N ASP A 81 -25.34 -6.42 13.22
CA ASP A 81 -26.33 -6.62 12.17
C ASP A 81 -27.53 -7.39 12.76
N THR A 82 -28.56 -6.67 13.11
CA THR A 82 -29.78 -7.23 13.72
C THR A 82 -30.58 -8.10 12.75
N VAL A 83 -30.44 -7.88 11.44
CA VAL A 83 -31.13 -8.68 10.41
C VAL A 83 -30.45 -10.04 10.25
N LYS A 84 -29.11 -10.07 10.23
CA LYS A 84 -28.34 -11.31 10.19
C LYS A 84 -28.15 -11.95 11.56
N GLY A 85 -28.57 -11.29 12.64
CA GLY A 85 -28.33 -11.75 13.99
C GLY A 85 -26.83 -11.94 14.28
N THR A 86 -25.97 -11.01 13.84
CA THR A 86 -24.52 -11.13 14.02
C THR A 86 -23.93 -9.88 14.67
N MET A 87 -22.87 -10.09 15.43
CA MET A 87 -22.12 -9.03 16.10
C MET A 87 -20.63 -9.27 15.90
N ASP A 88 -19.87 -8.21 15.57
CA ASP A 88 -18.42 -8.23 15.45
C ASP A 88 -17.79 -7.61 16.69
N VAL A 89 -16.95 -8.40 17.35
CA VAL A 89 -16.21 -7.96 18.54
C VAL A 89 -14.72 -7.93 18.23
N ALA A 90 -14.11 -6.75 18.37
CA ALA A 90 -12.68 -6.57 18.19
C ALA A 90 -11.91 -7.01 19.42
N GLU A 91 -10.87 -7.80 19.22
CA GLU A 91 -9.88 -8.19 20.24
C GLU A 91 -8.46 -7.86 19.76
N PRO A 92 -7.56 -7.36 20.63
CA PRO A 92 -6.16 -7.15 20.29
C PRO A 92 -5.50 -8.45 19.82
N VAL A 93 -4.56 -8.36 18.86
CA VAL A 93 -3.75 -9.52 18.45
C VAL A 93 -2.73 -9.94 19.51
N GLY A 94 -2.31 -9.01 20.39
CA GLY A 94 -1.37 -9.26 21.49
C GLY A 94 -0.05 -8.51 21.36
N LEU A 95 1.09 -9.19 21.48
CA LEU A 95 2.40 -8.56 21.31
C LEU A 95 2.78 -8.50 19.82
N ILE A 96 3.04 -7.30 19.33
CA ILE A 96 3.48 -7.03 17.97
C ILE A 96 5.01 -6.87 17.93
N MET A 97 5.67 -7.48 16.95
CA MET A 97 7.04 -7.12 16.59
C MET A 97 7.03 -6.11 15.44
N GLY A 98 7.62 -4.93 15.66
CA GLY A 98 7.76 -3.88 14.65
C GLY A 98 9.18 -3.81 14.07
N ILE A 99 9.39 -4.17 12.81
CA ILE A 99 10.67 -3.97 12.13
C ILE A 99 10.67 -2.60 11.48
N VAL A 100 11.71 -1.80 11.76
CA VAL A 100 11.80 -0.38 11.40
C VAL A 100 12.92 -0.16 10.39
N PRO A 101 12.65 0.52 9.24
CA PRO A 101 13.66 0.79 8.22
C PRO A 101 14.55 1.98 8.61
N SER A 102 15.71 2.08 7.96
CA SER A 102 16.62 3.23 8.15
C SER A 102 16.18 4.51 7.45
N THR A 103 15.29 4.42 6.46
CA THR A 103 14.82 5.56 5.67
C THR A 103 13.86 6.47 6.42
N ASN A 104 12.99 5.87 7.25
CA ASN A 104 11.94 6.57 7.99
C ASN A 104 11.88 6.09 9.46
N PRO A 105 13.00 6.13 10.22
CA PRO A 105 13.09 5.41 11.49
C PRO A 105 12.14 5.96 12.56
N THR A 106 12.12 7.28 12.76
CA THR A 106 11.35 7.92 13.83
C THR A 106 9.86 7.93 13.51
N SER A 107 9.48 8.36 12.30
CA SER A 107 8.06 8.38 11.88
C SER A 107 7.43 6.99 11.86
N THR A 108 8.15 5.96 11.38
CA THR A 108 7.66 4.58 11.41
C THR A 108 7.47 4.07 12.85
N THR A 109 8.37 4.43 13.76
CA THR A 109 8.26 4.05 15.18
C THR A 109 7.08 4.73 15.85
N ILE A 110 6.90 6.04 15.66
CA ILE A 110 5.74 6.79 16.18
C ILE A 110 4.45 6.18 15.63
N TYR A 111 4.34 6.06 14.30
CA TYR A 111 3.18 5.50 13.62
C TYR A 111 2.80 4.10 14.12
N LYS A 112 3.77 3.16 14.14
CA LYS A 112 3.50 1.79 14.59
C LYS A 112 3.13 1.72 16.07
N SER A 113 3.72 2.58 16.91
CA SER A 113 3.31 2.69 18.31
C SER A 113 1.86 3.11 18.43
N MET A 114 1.45 4.13 17.67
CA MET A 114 0.09 4.66 17.75
C MET A 114 -0.96 3.67 17.26
N ILE A 115 -0.72 2.98 16.13
CA ILE A 115 -1.68 1.99 15.63
C ILE A 115 -1.75 0.74 16.52
N ALA A 116 -0.63 0.34 17.14
CA ALA A 116 -0.61 -0.76 18.10
C ALA A 116 -1.42 -0.43 19.36
N ILE A 117 -1.20 0.77 19.95
CA ILE A 117 -1.95 1.23 21.13
C ILE A 117 -3.44 1.41 20.81
N LYS A 118 -3.78 2.01 19.65
CA LYS A 118 -5.19 2.21 19.23
C LYS A 118 -5.96 0.89 19.20
N SER A 119 -5.31 -0.18 18.81
CA SER A 119 -5.89 -1.53 18.75
C SER A 119 -5.66 -2.37 20.01
N GLY A 120 -5.28 -1.75 21.14
CA GLY A 120 -5.14 -2.42 22.45
C GLY A 120 -3.94 -3.37 22.56
N ASN A 121 -2.94 -3.25 21.70
CA ASN A 121 -1.77 -4.11 21.65
C ASN A 121 -0.56 -3.53 22.38
N ALA A 122 0.46 -4.37 22.59
CA ALA A 122 1.82 -3.94 22.89
C ALA A 122 2.73 -4.16 21.68
N ILE A 123 3.85 -3.43 21.62
CA ILE A 123 4.78 -3.52 20.50
C ILE A 123 6.24 -3.52 20.95
N VAL A 124 7.07 -4.35 20.31
CA VAL A 124 8.53 -4.37 20.49
C VAL A 124 9.19 -4.12 19.15
N PHE A 125 10.03 -3.10 19.08
CA PHE A 125 10.73 -2.70 17.88
C PHE A 125 12.08 -3.40 17.70
N SER A 126 12.38 -3.77 16.46
CA SER A 126 13.70 -4.12 15.97
C SER A 126 14.14 -3.07 14.95
N PRO A 127 15.01 -2.13 15.33
CA PRO A 127 15.50 -1.09 14.45
C PRO A 127 16.53 -1.60 13.44
N HIS A 128 16.65 -0.91 12.30
CA HIS A 128 17.79 -1.11 11.42
C HIS A 128 19.08 -0.66 12.15
N PRO A 129 20.21 -1.38 12.05
CA PRO A 129 21.45 -1.03 12.76
C PRO A 129 21.94 0.40 12.53
N SER A 130 21.80 0.93 11.31
CA SER A 130 22.20 2.32 10.97
C SER A 130 21.23 3.40 11.45
N ALA A 131 20.16 3.04 12.15
CA ALA A 131 19.15 3.97 12.71
C ALA A 131 18.71 3.53 14.12
N ALA A 132 19.60 2.84 14.83
CA ALA A 132 19.27 2.25 16.13
C ALA A 132 19.01 3.28 17.21
N LYS A 133 19.82 4.35 17.27
CA LYS A 133 19.75 5.38 18.31
C LYS A 133 18.47 6.22 18.19
N CYS A 134 18.17 6.73 17.01
CA CYS A 134 16.98 7.56 16.79
C CYS A 134 15.69 6.75 16.92
N THR A 135 15.67 5.48 16.47
CA THR A 135 14.54 4.57 16.68
C THR A 135 14.32 4.26 18.16
N LEU A 136 15.40 3.94 18.89
CA LEU A 136 15.34 3.70 20.34
C LEU A 136 14.80 4.93 21.09
N LYS A 137 15.29 6.13 20.75
CA LYS A 137 14.83 7.37 21.36
C LYS A 137 13.35 7.62 21.09
N ALA A 138 12.89 7.44 19.86
CA ALA A 138 11.48 7.56 19.50
C ALA A 138 10.60 6.56 20.30
N ALA A 139 11.01 5.30 20.38
CA ALA A 139 10.30 4.28 21.15
C ALA A 139 10.25 4.60 22.65
N GLN A 140 11.35 5.12 23.23
CA GLN A 140 11.40 5.55 24.62
C GLN A 140 10.42 6.70 24.90
N LEU A 141 10.37 7.71 24.03
CA LEU A 141 9.46 8.86 24.18
C LEU A 141 7.99 8.40 24.07
N MET A 142 7.69 7.53 23.10
CA MET A 142 6.35 6.99 22.95
C MET A 142 5.93 6.11 24.14
N ARG A 143 6.85 5.28 24.66
CA ARG A 143 6.61 4.50 25.89
C ARG A 143 6.35 5.39 27.07
N GLN A 144 7.23 6.38 27.31
CA GLN A 144 7.09 7.32 28.43
C GLN A 144 5.73 8.01 28.39
N ALA A 145 5.36 8.57 27.24
CA ALA A 145 4.06 9.23 27.05
C ALA A 145 2.87 8.28 27.29
N ALA A 146 2.97 7.04 26.84
CA ALA A 146 1.92 6.05 27.05
C ALA A 146 1.77 5.70 28.55
N VAL A 147 2.88 5.46 29.24
CA VAL A 147 2.90 5.10 30.68
C VAL A 147 2.41 6.26 31.55
N GLU A 148 2.82 7.50 31.27
CA GLU A 148 2.34 8.70 31.95
C GLU A 148 0.81 8.88 31.84
N ALA A 149 0.21 8.38 30.77
CA ALA A 149 -1.23 8.38 30.55
C ALA A 149 -1.93 7.09 31.02
N GLY A 150 -1.21 6.21 31.75
CA GLY A 150 -1.77 5.03 32.41
C GLY A 150 -1.56 3.71 31.68
N ALA A 151 -0.80 3.64 30.59
CA ALA A 151 -0.46 2.38 29.95
C ALA A 151 0.52 1.53 30.79
N PRO A 152 0.56 0.21 30.60
CA PRO A 152 1.56 -0.65 31.27
C PRO A 152 3.00 -0.27 30.88
N GLU A 153 3.95 -0.43 31.82
CA GLU A 153 5.37 -0.02 31.67
C GLU A 153 6.04 -0.59 30.43
N ASP A 154 5.79 -1.83 30.07
CA ASP A 154 6.41 -2.53 28.93
C ASP A 154 5.52 -2.58 27.67
N VAL A 155 4.57 -1.65 27.52
CA VAL A 155 3.65 -1.60 26.37
C VAL A 155 4.37 -1.30 25.04
N ILE A 156 5.46 -0.54 25.10
CA ILE A 156 6.34 -0.24 23.95
C ILE A 156 7.79 -0.57 24.33
N GLY A 157 8.39 -1.52 23.62
CA GLY A 157 9.78 -1.92 23.77
C GLY A 157 10.61 -1.67 22.52
N CYS A 158 11.94 -1.67 22.66
CA CYS A 158 12.86 -1.55 21.52
C CYS A 158 14.18 -2.25 21.83
N ILE A 159 14.70 -3.03 20.87
CA ILE A 159 16.03 -3.62 20.97
C ILE A 159 17.07 -2.49 20.91
N SER A 160 17.88 -2.37 21.95
CA SER A 160 18.91 -1.32 22.04
C SER A 160 20.17 -1.59 21.20
N MET A 161 20.51 -2.86 21.02
CA MET A 161 21.62 -3.32 20.18
C MET A 161 21.08 -4.28 19.10
N PRO A 162 20.59 -3.76 17.97
CA PRO A 162 20.00 -4.58 16.93
C PRO A 162 21.11 -5.36 16.19
N THR A 163 21.11 -6.68 16.38
CA THR A 163 21.88 -7.63 15.58
C THR A 163 20.92 -8.52 14.79
N MET A 164 21.42 -9.15 13.73
CA MET A 164 20.62 -10.13 13.00
C MET A 164 20.15 -11.27 13.91
N GLY A 165 21.00 -11.72 14.85
CA GLY A 165 20.65 -12.73 15.82
C GLY A 165 19.51 -12.30 16.74
N ALA A 166 19.60 -11.11 17.35
CA ALA A 166 18.56 -10.60 18.24
C ALA A 166 17.22 -10.36 17.49
N THR A 167 17.28 -9.86 16.25
CA THR A 167 16.09 -9.69 15.40
C THR A 167 15.46 -11.03 15.07
N ASN A 168 16.25 -12.02 14.70
CA ASN A 168 15.78 -13.36 14.37
C ASN A 168 15.20 -14.08 15.61
N GLU A 169 15.84 -13.96 16.77
CA GLU A 169 15.32 -14.49 18.03
C GLU A 169 13.95 -13.88 18.36
N LEU A 170 13.80 -12.55 18.26
CA LEU A 170 12.51 -11.89 18.51
C LEU A 170 11.43 -12.34 17.50
N MET A 171 11.78 -12.52 16.22
CA MET A 171 10.84 -13.02 15.19
C MET A 171 10.27 -14.40 15.54
N HIS A 172 11.09 -15.29 16.11
CA HIS A 172 10.69 -16.65 16.47
C HIS A 172 10.18 -16.79 17.91
N CYS A 173 10.24 -15.70 18.70
CA CYS A 173 9.81 -15.69 20.10
C CYS A 173 8.32 -16.00 20.19
N ARG A 174 7.92 -17.02 20.98
CA ARG A 174 6.52 -17.48 21.06
C ARG A 174 5.54 -16.39 21.52
N GLU A 175 6.03 -15.44 22.30
CA GLU A 175 5.25 -14.33 22.85
C GLU A 175 4.83 -13.31 21.79
N VAL A 176 5.51 -13.27 20.64
CA VAL A 176 5.15 -12.41 19.52
C VAL A 176 3.99 -13.02 18.74
N SER A 177 2.90 -12.29 18.62
CA SER A 177 1.68 -12.71 17.92
C SER A 177 1.70 -12.38 16.44
N VAL A 178 2.19 -11.18 16.08
CA VAL A 178 2.21 -10.64 14.71
C VAL A 178 3.50 -9.88 14.46
N ILE A 179 4.04 -9.98 13.24
CA ILE A 179 5.21 -9.21 12.79
C ILE A 179 4.77 -8.17 11.79
N ILE A 180 5.07 -6.88 12.02
CA ILE A 180 4.91 -5.80 11.03
C ILE A 180 6.30 -5.44 10.49
N ALA A 181 6.64 -5.95 9.32
CA ALA A 181 7.94 -5.76 8.69
C ALA A 181 7.89 -4.68 7.61
N THR A 182 8.57 -3.56 7.87
CA THR A 182 8.84 -2.52 6.86
C THR A 182 10.32 -2.48 6.59
N GLY A 183 10.75 -2.87 5.39
CA GLY A 183 12.17 -2.96 5.08
C GLY A 183 12.47 -3.59 3.73
N GLY A 184 13.74 -3.91 3.49
CA GLY A 184 14.16 -4.55 2.25
C GLY A 184 13.60 -5.96 2.07
N PRO A 185 13.59 -6.49 0.81
CA PRO A 185 12.95 -7.77 0.46
C PRO A 185 13.43 -8.95 1.31
N GLY A 186 14.72 -8.98 1.67
CA GLY A 186 15.29 -10.05 2.52
C GLY A 186 14.68 -10.08 3.92
N MET A 187 14.44 -8.93 4.54
CA MET A 187 13.84 -8.83 5.86
C MET A 187 12.34 -9.19 5.83
N VAL A 188 11.63 -8.77 4.79
CA VAL A 188 10.22 -9.13 4.58
C VAL A 188 10.08 -10.64 4.38
N LYS A 189 10.95 -11.24 3.57
CA LYS A 189 11.01 -12.71 3.39
C LYS A 189 11.27 -13.45 4.71
N ALA A 190 12.21 -12.94 5.52
CA ALA A 190 12.51 -13.53 6.84
C ALA A 190 11.28 -13.46 7.77
N ALA A 191 10.56 -12.32 7.79
CA ALA A 191 9.35 -12.17 8.59
C ALA A 191 8.26 -13.18 8.19
N TYR A 192 7.99 -13.36 6.91
CA TYR A 192 7.04 -14.37 6.43
C TYR A 192 7.48 -15.81 6.69
N SER A 193 8.79 -16.05 6.75
CA SER A 193 9.36 -17.39 7.01
C SER A 193 9.44 -17.73 8.50
N ALA A 194 9.06 -16.81 9.40
CA ALA A 194 9.16 -17.01 10.85
C ALA A 194 8.08 -17.93 11.44
N GLY A 195 7.16 -18.45 10.63
CA GLY A 195 6.07 -19.32 11.09
C GLY A 195 4.99 -18.60 11.92
N LYS A 196 4.89 -17.28 11.76
CA LYS A 196 3.92 -16.41 12.44
C LYS A 196 3.16 -15.55 11.45
N PRO A 197 1.95 -15.07 11.80
CA PRO A 197 1.30 -14.02 11.04
C PRO A 197 2.24 -12.82 10.85
N ALA A 198 2.37 -12.37 9.61
CA ALA A 198 3.22 -11.23 9.28
C ALA A 198 2.55 -10.29 8.28
N ILE A 199 2.76 -9.00 8.46
CA ILE A 199 2.42 -7.93 7.53
C ILE A 199 3.74 -7.38 7.02
N GLY A 200 4.18 -7.89 5.88
CA GLY A 200 5.44 -7.47 5.26
C GLY A 200 5.18 -6.54 4.09
N VAL A 201 5.90 -5.43 4.04
CA VAL A 201 5.86 -4.49 2.91
C VAL A 201 7.27 -4.28 2.40
N GLY A 202 7.43 -4.52 1.11
CA GLY A 202 8.72 -4.50 0.43
C GLY A 202 9.09 -3.13 -0.15
N ALA A 203 10.02 -3.18 -1.10
CA ALA A 203 10.45 -2.03 -1.88
C ALA A 203 9.31 -1.53 -2.78
N GLY A 204 9.32 -0.23 -3.10
CA GLY A 204 8.48 0.35 -4.13
C GLY A 204 9.31 0.69 -5.38
N ASN A 205 8.69 0.70 -6.53
CA ASN A 205 9.32 1.20 -7.77
C ASN A 205 8.24 1.91 -8.61
N SER A 206 7.73 3.00 -8.07
CA SER A 206 6.53 3.67 -8.58
C SER A 206 6.80 4.43 -9.88
N PRO A 207 6.14 4.07 -11.02
CA PRO A 207 6.10 4.90 -12.21
C PRO A 207 5.10 6.04 -12.04
N ALA A 208 5.36 7.19 -12.67
CA ALA A 208 4.44 8.31 -12.81
C ALA A 208 4.15 8.54 -14.30
N TYR A 209 2.93 8.30 -14.72
CA TYR A 209 2.50 8.52 -16.08
C TYR A 209 1.80 9.88 -16.21
N ILE A 210 2.31 10.73 -17.11
CA ILE A 210 1.73 12.02 -17.48
C ILE A 210 1.03 11.82 -18.82
N GLU A 211 -0.27 11.57 -18.76
CA GLU A 211 -1.14 11.31 -19.90
C GLU A 211 -1.41 12.64 -20.67
N ARG A 212 -1.71 12.55 -21.97
CA ARG A 212 -1.88 13.71 -22.89
C ARG A 212 -2.86 14.77 -22.43
N THR A 213 -3.89 14.40 -21.63
CA THR A 213 -4.89 15.35 -21.11
C THR A 213 -4.46 15.98 -19.78
N ALA A 214 -3.31 15.57 -19.23
CA ALA A 214 -2.84 16.08 -17.94
C ALA A 214 -2.58 17.59 -17.97
N ASP A 215 -2.82 18.25 -16.84
CA ASP A 215 -2.19 19.54 -16.56
C ASP A 215 -0.71 19.28 -16.29
N VAL A 216 0.13 19.50 -17.29
CA VAL A 216 1.56 19.19 -17.25
C VAL A 216 2.28 19.97 -16.15
N SER A 217 1.93 21.27 -15.96
CA SER A 217 2.56 22.08 -14.93
C SER A 217 2.25 21.55 -13.52
N HIS A 218 0.98 21.20 -13.26
CA HIS A 218 0.57 20.59 -12.00
C HIS A 218 1.19 19.19 -11.80
N ALA A 219 1.20 18.37 -12.85
CA ALA A 219 1.79 17.03 -12.80
C ALA A 219 3.29 17.08 -12.43
N VAL A 220 4.06 17.90 -13.13
CA VAL A 220 5.49 18.07 -12.86
C VAL A 220 5.71 18.65 -11.45
N LYS A 221 4.94 19.65 -11.05
CA LYS A 221 5.01 20.26 -9.71
C LYS A 221 4.83 19.22 -8.60
N THR A 222 3.82 18.37 -8.72
CA THR A 222 3.53 17.34 -7.70
C THR A 222 4.56 16.23 -7.70
N ILE A 223 5.02 15.76 -8.87
CA ILE A 223 6.12 14.77 -8.99
C ILE A 223 7.41 15.32 -8.37
N MET A 224 7.79 16.55 -8.70
CA MET A 224 8.99 17.19 -8.16
C MET A 224 8.89 17.40 -6.64
N ALA A 225 7.74 17.83 -6.14
CA ALA A 225 7.49 17.95 -4.70
C ALA A 225 7.59 16.60 -3.98
N SER A 226 7.04 15.54 -4.57
CA SER A 226 7.11 14.19 -4.04
C SER A 226 8.53 13.63 -4.05
N LYS A 227 9.23 13.73 -5.18
CA LYS A 227 10.60 13.20 -5.32
C LYS A 227 11.62 13.92 -4.45
N THR A 228 11.45 15.22 -4.22
CA THR A 228 12.35 16.00 -3.37
C THR A 228 11.98 15.97 -1.88
N PHE A 229 10.81 15.45 -1.53
CA PHE A 229 10.40 15.28 -0.15
C PHE A 229 11.29 14.23 0.54
N ASP A 230 12.00 14.69 1.54
CA ASP A 230 12.99 13.91 2.28
C ASP A 230 14.02 13.20 1.36
N ASN A 231 14.36 13.84 0.25
CA ASN A 231 15.24 13.32 -0.80
C ASN A 231 14.77 11.94 -1.37
N GLY A 232 13.47 11.73 -1.49
CA GLY A 232 12.89 10.54 -2.12
C GLY A 232 13.00 9.25 -1.30
N THR A 233 13.01 9.33 0.03
CA THR A 233 13.15 8.16 0.90
C THR A 233 11.84 7.44 1.22
N ILE A 234 10.69 7.89 0.68
CA ILE A 234 9.43 7.15 0.77
C ILE A 234 9.33 6.14 -0.37
N CYS A 235 8.94 4.90 -0.07
CA CYS A 235 8.83 3.82 -1.05
C CYS A 235 7.77 4.09 -2.15
N ALA A 236 6.77 4.94 -1.90
CA ALA A 236 5.79 5.38 -2.88
C ALA A 236 6.27 6.55 -3.75
N SER A 237 7.47 7.13 -3.49
CA SER A 237 8.05 8.18 -4.31
C SER A 237 8.27 7.70 -5.74
N GLU A 238 8.05 8.57 -6.68
CA GLU A 238 8.24 8.29 -8.09
C GLU A 238 9.69 7.87 -8.38
N GLN A 239 9.85 6.83 -9.18
CA GLN A 239 11.14 6.32 -9.63
C GLN A 239 11.38 6.60 -11.10
N SER A 240 10.32 6.68 -11.88
CA SER A 240 10.35 6.96 -13.31
C SER A 240 9.18 7.84 -13.71
N ILE A 241 9.42 8.73 -14.68
CA ILE A 241 8.39 9.51 -15.35
C ILE A 241 8.16 8.90 -16.72
N ILE A 242 6.92 8.75 -17.12
CA ILE A 242 6.49 8.35 -18.46
C ILE A 242 5.65 9.48 -19.03
N CYS A 243 5.96 9.96 -20.22
CA CYS A 243 5.12 10.91 -20.95
C CYS A 243 4.86 10.42 -22.37
N GLU A 244 3.85 10.96 -23.03
CA GLU A 244 3.59 10.67 -24.44
C GLU A 244 4.39 11.57 -25.36
N GLU A 245 4.67 11.12 -26.60
CA GLU A 245 5.36 11.92 -27.62
C GLU A 245 4.70 13.29 -27.82
N CYS A 246 3.36 13.36 -27.74
CA CYS A 246 2.60 14.59 -27.98
C CYS A 246 2.76 15.66 -26.88
N ASN A 247 3.14 15.30 -25.65
CA ASN A 247 3.35 16.24 -24.55
C ASN A 247 4.81 16.26 -24.05
N HIS A 248 5.71 15.51 -24.72
CA HIS A 248 7.11 15.35 -24.33
C HIS A 248 7.83 16.68 -24.11
N ASP A 249 7.81 17.57 -25.13
CA ASP A 249 8.56 18.83 -25.07
C ASP A 249 8.06 19.74 -23.96
N GLN A 250 6.75 19.76 -23.71
CA GLN A 250 6.14 20.50 -22.61
C GLN A 250 6.57 19.94 -21.25
N VAL A 251 6.56 18.60 -21.09
CA VAL A 251 6.99 17.94 -19.86
C VAL A 251 8.48 18.20 -19.59
N VAL A 252 9.33 18.10 -20.60
CA VAL A 252 10.77 18.36 -20.47
C VAL A 252 11.04 19.82 -20.11
N ALA A 253 10.36 20.77 -20.77
CA ALA A 253 10.50 22.19 -20.46
C ALA A 253 10.10 22.49 -19.01
N GLU A 254 8.97 21.95 -18.55
CA GLU A 254 8.46 22.17 -17.20
C GLU A 254 9.38 21.51 -16.15
N LEU A 255 9.88 20.30 -16.39
CA LEU A 255 10.85 19.65 -15.52
C LEU A 255 12.12 20.48 -15.34
N LYS A 256 12.66 21.04 -16.45
CA LYS A 256 13.83 21.93 -16.41
C LYS A 256 13.53 23.22 -15.65
N ALA A 257 12.38 23.83 -15.88
CA ALA A 257 11.95 25.05 -15.20
C ALA A 257 11.83 24.84 -13.67
N GLN A 258 11.48 23.64 -13.24
CA GLN A 258 11.34 23.30 -11.83
C GLN A 258 12.62 22.70 -11.20
N GLY A 259 13.76 22.78 -11.85
CA GLY A 259 15.07 22.35 -11.34
C GLY A 259 15.41 20.88 -11.61
N GLY A 260 14.78 20.26 -12.60
CA GLY A 260 15.20 18.97 -13.15
C GLY A 260 16.40 19.14 -14.07
N TYR A 261 17.45 18.35 -13.88
CA TYR A 261 18.62 18.32 -14.73
C TYR A 261 18.65 17.02 -15.53
N PHE A 262 18.49 17.15 -16.86
CA PHE A 262 18.61 16.01 -17.77
C PHE A 262 20.09 15.72 -18.03
N MET A 263 20.51 14.56 -17.54
CA MET A 263 21.89 14.08 -17.68
C MET A 263 22.16 13.60 -19.10
N THR A 264 23.37 13.83 -19.60
CA THR A 264 23.85 13.17 -20.81
C THR A 264 23.97 11.67 -20.61
N LYS A 265 24.15 10.90 -21.69
CA LYS A 265 24.35 9.43 -21.61
C LYS A 265 25.58 9.07 -20.78
N GLU A 266 26.66 9.82 -20.92
CA GLU A 266 27.91 9.66 -20.17
C GLU A 266 27.73 9.96 -18.68
N GLU A 267 27.04 11.04 -18.35
CA GLU A 267 26.72 11.39 -16.96
C GLU A 267 25.79 10.36 -16.34
N THR A 268 24.77 9.92 -17.07
CA THR A 268 23.85 8.85 -16.64
C THR A 268 24.63 7.57 -16.31
N LYS A 269 25.58 7.18 -17.17
CA LYS A 269 26.43 6.00 -16.92
C LYS A 269 27.27 6.15 -15.65
N LYS A 270 27.88 7.33 -15.41
CA LYS A 270 28.63 7.62 -14.18
C LYS A 270 27.75 7.55 -12.92
N VAL A 271 26.57 8.19 -12.98
CA VAL A 271 25.61 8.17 -11.87
C VAL A 271 25.10 6.77 -11.60
N CYS A 272 24.79 5.98 -12.62
CA CYS A 272 24.40 4.57 -12.47
C CYS A 272 25.49 3.74 -11.82
N GLY A 273 26.74 3.89 -12.25
CA GLY A 273 27.89 3.18 -11.65
C GLY A 273 28.12 3.51 -10.19
N LEU A 274 27.76 4.73 -9.75
CA LEU A 274 27.83 5.16 -8.37
C LEU A 274 26.66 4.62 -7.54
N LEU A 275 25.43 4.69 -8.08
CA LEU A 275 24.20 4.40 -7.37
C LEU A 275 23.92 2.90 -7.24
N PHE A 276 24.32 2.08 -8.20
CA PHE A 276 23.95 0.68 -8.23
C PHE A 276 25.15 -0.26 -8.11
N LYS A 277 25.06 -1.17 -7.15
CA LYS A 277 25.94 -2.32 -7.05
C LYS A 277 25.38 -3.45 -7.92
N ASN A 278 26.23 -4.09 -8.70
CA ASN A 278 25.82 -5.21 -9.58
C ASN A 278 24.68 -4.83 -10.55
N GLY A 279 24.60 -3.55 -10.95
CA GLY A 279 23.64 -3.05 -11.94
C GLY A 279 22.18 -2.88 -11.46
N HIS A 280 21.80 -3.38 -10.29
CA HIS A 280 20.41 -3.34 -9.84
C HIS A 280 20.20 -3.03 -8.35
N SER A 281 21.19 -3.27 -7.50
CA SER A 281 21.06 -3.06 -6.05
C SER A 281 21.50 -1.67 -5.66
N MET A 282 20.60 -0.86 -5.08
CA MET A 282 20.91 0.51 -4.64
C MET A 282 22.08 0.52 -3.63
N ASN A 283 23.04 1.39 -3.84
CA ASN A 283 24.14 1.64 -2.92
C ASN A 283 23.64 2.47 -1.72
N ALA A 284 23.60 1.85 -0.54
CA ALA A 284 23.08 2.46 0.68
C ALA A 284 23.71 3.82 1.03
N LYS A 285 24.96 4.09 0.59
CA LYS A 285 25.64 5.38 0.83
C LYS A 285 24.94 6.56 0.16
N PHE A 286 24.16 6.32 -0.90
CA PHE A 286 23.51 7.36 -1.69
C PHE A 286 21.99 7.38 -1.51
N VAL A 287 21.43 6.59 -0.62
CA VAL A 287 20.02 6.68 -0.21
C VAL A 287 19.79 8.03 0.47
N GLY A 288 18.70 8.70 0.09
CA GLY A 288 18.28 9.97 0.71
C GLY A 288 19.25 11.14 0.53
N ARG A 289 20.13 11.09 -0.50
CA ARG A 289 21.09 12.16 -0.77
C ARG A 289 20.54 13.19 -1.75
N SER A 290 21.06 14.42 -1.63
CA SER A 290 20.73 15.51 -2.57
C SER A 290 21.41 15.29 -3.93
N PRO A 291 20.91 15.92 -5.02
CA PRO A 291 21.52 15.79 -6.33
C PRO A 291 22.97 16.30 -6.37
N GLN A 292 23.32 17.29 -5.53
CA GLN A 292 24.68 17.82 -5.42
C GLN A 292 25.66 16.75 -4.88
N VAL A 293 25.25 16.00 -3.85
CA VAL A 293 26.08 14.92 -3.28
C VAL A 293 26.25 13.79 -4.30
N ILE A 294 25.20 13.47 -5.06
CA ILE A 294 25.25 12.43 -6.09
C ILE A 294 26.16 12.88 -7.24
N ALA A 295 25.98 14.11 -7.71
CA ALA A 295 26.79 14.69 -8.78
C ALA A 295 28.29 14.73 -8.42
N GLN A 296 28.61 15.19 -7.21
CA GLN A 296 29.98 15.20 -6.69
C GLN A 296 30.56 13.77 -6.63
N GLY A 297 29.79 12.81 -6.13
CA GLY A 297 30.23 11.40 -6.06
C GLY A 297 30.43 10.77 -7.43
N ALA A 298 29.67 11.16 -8.43
CA ALA A 298 29.78 10.68 -9.82
C ALA A 298 30.81 11.46 -10.66
N GLY A 299 31.40 12.54 -10.13
CA GLY A 299 32.34 13.39 -10.85
C GLY A 299 31.67 14.11 -12.05
N ILE A 300 30.47 14.62 -11.86
CA ILE A 300 29.73 15.44 -12.83
C ILE A 300 29.43 16.82 -12.25
N THR A 301 29.31 17.81 -13.14
CA THR A 301 28.96 19.18 -12.76
C THR A 301 27.51 19.44 -13.13
N ILE A 302 26.73 19.96 -12.19
CA ILE A 302 25.32 20.28 -12.39
C ILE A 302 25.07 21.76 -12.08
N PRO A 303 24.04 22.40 -12.70
CA PRO A 303 23.68 23.78 -12.40
C PRO A 303 23.30 23.98 -10.94
N GLU A 304 23.56 25.18 -10.42
CA GLU A 304 23.03 25.60 -9.13
C GLU A 304 21.49 25.59 -9.17
N GLY A 305 20.86 25.18 -8.04
CA GLY A 305 19.40 25.04 -8.00
C GLY A 305 18.86 23.71 -8.53
N THR A 306 19.71 22.80 -9.03
CA THR A 306 19.28 21.46 -9.43
C THR A 306 18.66 20.72 -8.24
N ARG A 307 17.42 20.24 -8.42
CA ARG A 307 16.63 19.54 -7.39
C ARG A 307 16.55 18.03 -7.61
N VAL A 308 16.58 17.59 -8.89
CA VAL A 308 16.48 16.19 -9.28
C VAL A 308 17.35 15.95 -10.52
N LEU A 309 18.06 14.81 -10.54
CA LEU A 309 18.78 14.32 -11.73
C LEU A 309 17.85 13.42 -12.53
N ILE A 310 17.81 13.59 -13.86
CA ILE A 310 16.90 12.86 -14.73
C ILE A 310 17.74 12.20 -15.85
N GLY A 311 17.54 10.89 -16.04
CA GLY A 311 18.18 10.15 -17.12
C GLY A 311 17.15 9.56 -18.07
N GLU A 312 17.24 9.91 -19.37
CA GLU A 312 16.43 9.29 -20.41
C GLU A 312 16.76 7.81 -20.54
N GLN A 313 15.72 6.99 -20.73
CA GLN A 313 15.81 5.54 -20.80
C GLN A 313 14.95 5.00 -21.94
N ASP A 314 15.41 3.94 -22.57
CA ASP A 314 14.73 3.24 -23.67
C ASP A 314 14.45 1.75 -23.35
N GLY A 315 14.74 1.32 -22.11
CA GLY A 315 14.50 -0.06 -21.67
C GLY A 315 14.34 -0.20 -20.17
N VAL A 316 14.00 -1.40 -19.72
CA VAL A 316 13.72 -1.76 -18.32
C VAL A 316 14.48 -3.03 -17.96
N GLY A 317 14.95 -3.13 -16.72
CA GLY A 317 15.60 -4.32 -16.18
C GLY A 317 17.12 -4.32 -16.38
N GLU A 318 17.66 -5.48 -16.73
CA GLU A 318 19.11 -5.65 -16.89
C GLU A 318 19.65 -4.73 -18.01
N GLY A 319 20.73 -4.03 -17.72
CA GLY A 319 21.29 -3.01 -18.63
C GLY A 319 20.71 -1.60 -18.45
N TYR A 320 19.59 -1.46 -17.73
CA TYR A 320 18.89 -0.18 -17.48
C TYR A 320 18.76 0.14 -16.00
N PRO A 321 19.86 0.48 -15.30
CA PRO A 321 19.84 0.62 -13.83
C PRO A 321 18.84 1.65 -13.31
N LEU A 322 18.57 2.74 -14.06
CA LEU A 322 17.58 3.74 -13.64
C LEU A 322 16.13 3.22 -13.67
N SER A 323 15.87 2.04 -14.18
CA SER A 323 14.55 1.40 -14.08
C SER A 323 14.28 0.77 -12.71
N TYR A 324 15.30 0.59 -11.86
CA TYR A 324 15.15 0.06 -10.51
C TYR A 324 14.87 1.15 -9.47
N GLU A 325 14.43 0.74 -8.26
CA GLU A 325 14.16 1.66 -7.17
C GLU A 325 15.41 2.47 -6.78
N LYS A 326 15.22 3.79 -6.68
CA LYS A 326 16.23 4.78 -6.31
C LYS A 326 15.68 5.65 -5.18
N LEU A 327 15.88 5.26 -3.96
CA LEU A 327 15.45 6.04 -2.79
C LEU A 327 16.32 7.29 -2.61
N THR A 328 16.42 8.10 -3.66
CA THR A 328 17.21 9.34 -3.74
C THR A 328 16.66 10.26 -4.83
N THR A 329 17.27 11.44 -5.04
CA THR A 329 16.81 12.49 -5.96
C THR A 329 17.18 12.24 -7.43
N VAL A 330 16.93 11.03 -7.93
CA VAL A 330 17.18 10.62 -9.33
C VAL A 330 15.94 9.96 -9.91
N LEU A 331 15.60 10.30 -11.17
CA LEU A 331 14.47 9.74 -11.92
C LEU A 331 14.93 9.14 -13.26
N GLY A 332 14.32 8.03 -13.65
CA GLY A 332 14.27 7.61 -15.04
C GLY A 332 13.22 8.41 -15.81
N PHE A 333 13.43 8.62 -17.11
CA PHE A 333 12.49 9.33 -17.97
C PHE A 333 12.26 8.54 -19.24
N TYR A 334 10.99 8.37 -19.61
CA TYR A 334 10.56 7.54 -20.74
C TYR A 334 9.54 8.30 -21.59
N THR A 335 9.64 8.11 -22.90
CA THR A 335 8.68 8.64 -23.87
C THR A 335 8.00 7.50 -24.58
N VAL A 336 6.68 7.54 -24.69
CA VAL A 336 5.83 6.51 -25.30
C VAL A 336 4.89 7.12 -26.32
N LYS A 337 4.37 6.31 -27.24
CA LYS A 337 3.46 6.78 -28.30
C LYS A 337 2.04 7.04 -27.79
N ASP A 338 1.58 6.18 -26.91
CA ASP A 338 0.19 6.19 -26.43
C ASP A 338 0.05 5.55 -25.03
N TRP A 339 -1.17 5.63 -24.51
CA TRP A 339 -1.51 5.06 -23.20
C TRP A 339 -1.32 3.53 -23.11
N LYS A 340 -1.42 2.78 -24.22
CA LYS A 340 -1.25 1.32 -24.22
C LYS A 340 0.21 0.97 -23.97
N GLU A 341 1.12 1.70 -24.61
CA GLU A 341 2.55 1.56 -24.37
C GLU A 341 2.91 2.05 -22.96
N ALA A 342 2.37 3.21 -22.52
CA ALA A 342 2.52 3.70 -21.15
C ALA A 342 2.07 2.68 -20.11
N CYS A 343 0.96 2.00 -20.36
CA CYS A 343 0.41 1.00 -19.47
C CYS A 343 1.35 -0.22 -19.35
N ARG A 344 1.86 -0.76 -20.47
CA ARG A 344 2.83 -1.87 -20.46
C ARG A 344 4.11 -1.49 -19.74
N LEU A 345 4.68 -0.34 -20.11
CA LEU A 345 5.89 0.19 -19.51
C LEU A 345 5.72 0.45 -18.00
N SER A 346 4.57 0.95 -17.58
CA SER A 346 4.28 1.14 -16.15
C SER A 346 4.32 -0.17 -15.37
N ILE A 347 3.78 -1.26 -15.93
CA ILE A 347 3.82 -2.58 -15.31
C ILE A 347 5.26 -3.12 -15.28
N ASP A 348 5.99 -2.99 -16.39
CA ASP A 348 7.37 -3.45 -16.49
C ASP A 348 8.26 -2.72 -15.49
N LEU A 349 8.05 -1.41 -15.30
CA LEU A 349 8.79 -0.58 -14.33
C LEU A 349 8.49 -0.93 -12.87
N LEU A 350 7.35 -1.52 -12.54
CA LEU A 350 7.10 -1.95 -11.15
C LEU A 350 8.12 -2.97 -10.67
N GLN A 351 8.54 -3.94 -11.49
CA GLN A 351 9.56 -4.94 -11.15
C GLN A 351 9.38 -5.52 -9.73
N ASN A 352 10.38 -5.37 -8.86
CA ASN A 352 10.34 -5.80 -7.46
C ASN A 352 9.36 -5.00 -6.58
N GLY A 353 8.86 -3.87 -7.08
CA GLY A 353 7.82 -3.04 -6.47
C GLY A 353 6.41 -3.35 -6.97
N ILE A 354 6.23 -4.46 -7.69
CA ILE A 354 4.90 -4.88 -8.17
C ILE A 354 3.91 -4.96 -7.02
N GLY A 355 2.68 -4.52 -7.26
CA GLY A 355 1.66 -4.42 -6.23
C GLY A 355 1.73 -3.16 -5.35
N HIS A 356 2.79 -2.33 -5.44
CA HIS A 356 2.96 -1.20 -4.52
C HIS A 356 2.14 0.04 -4.92
N THR A 357 2.62 0.88 -5.79
CA THR A 357 2.03 2.20 -6.10
C THR A 357 2.32 2.61 -7.55
N MET A 358 1.35 3.24 -8.20
CA MET A 358 1.50 3.99 -9.46
C MET A 358 0.95 5.40 -9.28
N SER A 359 1.53 6.39 -9.97
CA SER A 359 0.96 7.72 -10.11
C SER A 359 0.49 7.94 -11.55
N LEU A 360 -0.70 8.53 -11.70
CA LEU A 360 -1.35 8.82 -12.97
C LEU A 360 -1.80 10.27 -12.97
N HIS A 361 -1.29 11.05 -13.91
CA HIS A 361 -1.70 12.43 -14.14
C HIS A 361 -2.55 12.49 -15.40
N THR A 362 -3.83 12.80 -15.27
CA THR A 362 -4.82 12.81 -16.37
C THR A 362 -6.06 13.59 -15.98
N GLN A 363 -6.78 14.13 -16.96
CA GLN A 363 -8.13 14.65 -16.81
C GLN A 363 -9.19 13.67 -17.35
N ASP A 364 -8.77 12.55 -17.93
CA ASP A 364 -9.63 11.52 -18.49
C ASP A 364 -9.98 10.46 -17.42
N ARG A 365 -11.25 10.41 -17.02
CA ARG A 365 -11.76 9.41 -16.08
C ARG A 365 -11.66 7.98 -16.63
N ASP A 366 -11.84 7.78 -17.93
CA ASP A 366 -11.76 6.44 -18.52
C ASP A 366 -10.33 5.92 -18.46
N MET A 367 -9.34 6.83 -18.57
CA MET A 367 -7.94 6.48 -18.34
C MET A 367 -7.70 6.01 -16.91
N VAL A 368 -8.28 6.68 -15.91
CA VAL A 368 -8.21 6.24 -14.51
C VAL A 368 -8.77 4.82 -14.35
N LEU A 369 -9.91 4.51 -14.97
CA LEU A 369 -10.53 3.18 -14.89
C LEU A 369 -9.67 2.10 -15.58
N LYS A 370 -9.03 2.43 -16.72
CA LYS A 370 -8.09 1.51 -17.40
C LYS A 370 -6.87 1.19 -16.53
N PHE A 371 -6.35 2.18 -15.80
CA PHE A 371 -5.23 1.99 -14.89
C PHE A 371 -5.63 1.32 -13.57
N ALA A 372 -6.87 1.51 -13.10
CA ALA A 372 -7.38 0.85 -11.89
C ALA A 372 -7.32 -0.69 -11.96
N ALA A 373 -7.31 -1.28 -13.17
CA ALA A 373 -7.16 -2.71 -13.38
C ALA A 373 -5.70 -3.22 -13.31
N LYS A 374 -4.71 -2.36 -13.01
CA LYS A 374 -3.29 -2.73 -13.04
C LYS A 374 -2.79 -3.26 -11.69
N PRO A 375 -1.68 -4.04 -11.66
CA PRO A 375 -1.18 -4.71 -10.47
C PRO A 375 -0.46 -3.74 -9.52
N ALA A 376 -1.18 -2.75 -9.01
CA ALA A 376 -0.74 -1.85 -7.95
C ALA A 376 -1.86 -1.67 -6.93
N SER A 377 -1.52 -1.69 -5.66
CA SER A 377 -2.51 -1.50 -4.58
C SER A 377 -2.99 -0.05 -4.48
N ARG A 378 -2.20 0.88 -5.00
CA ARG A 378 -2.52 2.31 -5.00
C ARG A 378 -2.29 2.90 -6.39
N ILE A 379 -3.34 3.44 -6.98
CA ILE A 379 -3.30 4.27 -8.17
C ILE A 379 -3.58 5.71 -7.71
N LEU A 380 -2.56 6.54 -7.72
CA LEU A 380 -2.64 7.92 -7.24
C LEU A 380 -2.90 8.85 -8.42
N VAL A 381 -4.01 9.58 -8.37
CA VAL A 381 -4.43 10.44 -9.49
C VAL A 381 -4.14 11.90 -9.16
N ASN A 382 -3.40 12.58 -10.03
CA ASN A 382 -3.09 14.02 -9.97
C ASN A 382 -2.46 14.46 -8.64
N THR A 383 -1.66 13.61 -8.01
CA THR A 383 -0.92 13.90 -6.77
C THR A 383 0.43 13.21 -6.76
N GLY A 384 1.34 13.70 -5.94
CA GLY A 384 2.67 13.12 -5.78
C GLY A 384 2.64 11.80 -5.00
N GLY A 385 3.46 10.84 -5.41
CA GLY A 385 3.51 9.49 -4.86
C GLY A 385 3.83 9.44 -3.37
N SER A 386 4.79 10.25 -2.92
CA SER A 386 5.20 10.28 -1.51
C SER A 386 4.06 10.69 -0.57
N GLN A 387 3.43 11.82 -0.84
CA GLN A 387 2.35 12.37 -0.02
C GLN A 387 1.03 11.62 -0.26
N GLY A 388 0.73 11.28 -1.51
CA GLY A 388 -0.49 10.56 -1.88
C GLY A 388 -0.51 9.14 -1.32
N GLY A 389 0.59 8.40 -1.48
CA GLY A 389 0.69 7.02 -1.01
C GLY A 389 0.63 6.87 0.50
N THR A 390 1.19 7.84 1.23
CA THR A 390 1.13 7.86 2.71
C THR A 390 -0.19 8.41 3.27
N GLY A 391 -1.15 8.82 2.42
CA GLY A 391 -2.42 9.38 2.84
C GLY A 391 -2.39 10.89 3.12
N ILE A 392 -1.22 11.54 3.12
CA ILE A 392 -1.07 12.96 3.49
C ILE A 392 -1.83 13.90 2.53
N SER A 393 -1.87 13.57 1.24
CA SER A 393 -2.56 14.39 0.22
C SER A 393 -3.77 13.70 -0.42
N THR A 394 -4.22 12.58 0.14
CA THR A 394 -5.36 11.81 -0.38
C THR A 394 -6.28 11.40 0.77
N GLY A 395 -7.42 10.77 0.43
CA GLY A 395 -8.30 10.14 1.42
C GLY A 395 -7.89 8.73 1.87
N LEU A 396 -6.66 8.29 1.55
CA LEU A 396 -6.12 7.04 2.08
C LEU A 396 -5.74 7.20 3.57
N ASN A 397 -5.82 6.12 4.34
CA ASN A 397 -5.36 6.14 5.72
C ASN A 397 -3.90 6.59 5.83
N ILE A 398 -3.60 7.43 6.82
CA ILE A 398 -2.23 7.84 7.11
C ILE A 398 -1.39 6.63 7.51
N ALA A 399 -0.36 6.31 6.75
CA ALA A 399 0.50 5.16 7.03
C ALA A 399 1.95 5.33 6.58
N PHE A 400 2.85 4.69 7.33
CA PHE A 400 4.26 4.48 6.97
C PHE A 400 4.57 2.98 6.75
N THR A 401 3.52 2.18 6.53
CA THR A 401 3.58 0.77 6.14
C THR A 401 2.53 0.56 5.05
N LEU A 402 2.99 0.48 3.80
CA LEU A 402 2.16 0.51 2.61
C LEU A 402 2.07 -0.90 2.01
N GLY A 403 0.95 -1.60 2.20
CA GLY A 403 0.74 -2.95 1.69
C GLY A 403 0.88 -3.02 0.16
N CYS A 404 1.34 -4.16 -0.35
CA CYS A 404 1.58 -4.37 -1.77
C CYS A 404 0.64 -5.43 -2.37
N GLY A 405 -0.28 -5.97 -1.57
CA GLY A 405 -1.16 -7.05 -1.98
C GLY A 405 -0.42 -8.35 -2.33
N THR A 406 -1.17 -9.35 -2.74
CA THR A 406 -0.61 -10.67 -3.08
C THR A 406 0.32 -10.62 -4.29
N CYS A 407 0.08 -9.71 -5.25
CA CYS A 407 0.98 -9.48 -6.38
C CYS A 407 2.37 -9.06 -5.92
N GLY A 408 2.47 -8.25 -4.86
CA GLY A 408 3.73 -7.82 -4.26
C GLY A 408 4.25 -8.74 -3.15
N GLY A 409 3.63 -9.90 -2.95
CA GLY A 409 3.99 -10.85 -1.90
C GLY A 409 3.66 -10.34 -0.48
N SER A 410 2.70 -9.42 -0.35
CA SER A 410 2.24 -8.90 0.93
C SER A 410 0.90 -9.52 1.33
N SER A 411 0.69 -9.73 2.63
CA SER A 411 -0.59 -10.22 3.19
C SER A 411 -1.70 -9.16 3.18
N VAL A 412 -1.36 -7.90 2.94
CA VAL A 412 -2.30 -6.77 2.88
C VAL A 412 -2.03 -5.91 1.65
N SER A 413 -3.07 -5.32 1.06
CA SER A 413 -2.99 -4.37 -0.06
C SER A 413 -3.09 -2.92 0.39
N GLU A 414 -3.68 -2.68 1.54
CA GLU A 414 -4.03 -1.35 2.04
C GLU A 414 -2.87 -0.69 2.80
N ASN A 415 -3.03 0.61 3.06
CA ASN A 415 -2.27 1.30 4.07
C ASN A 415 -2.60 0.67 5.42
N VAL A 416 -1.58 0.14 6.12
CA VAL A 416 -1.79 -0.57 7.39
C VAL A 416 -2.34 0.40 8.44
N SER A 417 -3.45 0.04 9.05
CA SER A 417 -4.19 0.81 10.06
C SER A 417 -4.39 -0.03 11.32
N PRO A 418 -4.98 0.48 12.39
CA PRO A 418 -5.35 -0.31 13.55
C PRO A 418 -6.22 -1.53 13.24
N MET A 419 -7.00 -1.50 12.14
CA MET A 419 -7.91 -2.57 11.75
C MET A 419 -7.20 -3.87 11.36
N GLN A 420 -5.97 -3.82 10.86
CA GLN A 420 -5.16 -5.01 10.59
C GLN A 420 -4.49 -5.58 11.85
N LEU A 421 -4.67 -4.94 12.99
CA LEU A 421 -4.05 -5.31 14.28
C LEU A 421 -5.07 -5.77 15.33
N ILE A 422 -6.26 -6.14 14.88
CA ILE A 422 -7.30 -6.74 15.71
C ILE A 422 -7.72 -8.09 15.15
N ASN A 423 -8.15 -8.99 16.04
CA ASN A 423 -8.95 -10.15 15.68
C ASN A 423 -10.42 -9.76 15.74
N ILE A 424 -11.21 -10.19 14.76
CA ILE A 424 -12.67 -10.00 14.78
C ILE A 424 -13.32 -11.30 15.18
N LYS A 425 -13.89 -11.32 16.39
CA LYS A 425 -14.69 -12.43 16.90
C LYS A 425 -16.14 -12.24 16.45
N LYS A 426 -16.69 -13.24 15.78
CA LYS A 426 -18.10 -13.24 15.37
C LYS A 426 -18.96 -13.84 16.46
N VAL A 427 -19.96 -13.10 16.92
CA VAL A 427 -21.09 -13.63 17.68
C VAL A 427 -22.24 -13.80 16.71
N ALA A 428 -22.87 -14.95 16.66
CA ALA A 428 -23.97 -15.23 15.76
C ALA A 428 -25.13 -15.92 16.52
N TYR A 429 -26.30 -15.36 16.35
CA TYR A 429 -27.53 -15.91 16.91
C TYR A 429 -28.18 -16.89 15.94
N GLY A 430 -28.81 -17.94 16.44
CA GLY A 430 -29.59 -18.87 15.64
C GLY A 430 -30.79 -18.16 15.00
N LEU A 431 -30.87 -18.22 13.66
CA LEU A 431 -32.00 -17.67 12.90
C LEU A 431 -32.96 -18.75 12.41
N LYS A 432 -32.51 -20.00 12.38
CA LYS A 432 -33.30 -21.17 11.99
C LYS A 432 -33.13 -22.28 13.01
N ASP A 433 -34.15 -23.12 13.15
CA ASP A 433 -34.02 -24.32 13.95
C ASP A 433 -33.09 -25.31 13.26
N CYS A 434 -31.96 -25.61 13.88
CA CYS A 434 -30.97 -26.52 13.32
C CYS A 434 -31.42 -27.99 13.28
N THR A 435 -32.51 -28.33 14.02
CA THR A 435 -33.07 -29.71 14.08
C THR A 435 -34.00 -29.99 12.90
N THR A 436 -34.57 -28.96 12.28
CA THR A 436 -35.53 -29.07 11.16
C THR A 436 -35.00 -28.49 9.83
N LEU A 437 -33.70 -28.14 9.73
CA LEU A 437 -33.13 -27.44 8.57
C LEU A 437 -33.42 -28.10 7.23
N MET A 438 -33.36 -29.45 7.18
CA MET A 438 -33.60 -30.19 5.93
C MET A 438 -35.09 -30.22 5.53
N GLU A 439 -35.98 -30.18 6.53
CA GLU A 439 -37.42 -30.17 6.34
C GLU A 439 -37.93 -28.79 5.96
N ASP A 440 -37.30 -27.74 6.51
CA ASP A 440 -37.67 -26.33 6.27
C ASP A 440 -37.07 -25.77 4.98
N ASP A 441 -36.00 -26.36 4.47
CA ASP A 441 -35.33 -25.90 3.24
C ASP A 441 -36.02 -26.45 1.98
N LYS A 442 -36.92 -25.66 1.44
CA LYS A 442 -37.66 -25.99 0.20
C LYS A 442 -36.76 -26.17 -1.03
N THR A 443 -35.50 -25.80 -0.95
CA THR A 443 -34.53 -25.95 -2.06
C THR A 443 -33.70 -27.23 -1.91
N PHE A 444 -33.77 -27.90 -0.77
CA PHE A 444 -33.11 -29.17 -0.53
C PHE A 444 -33.96 -30.34 -1.04
N HIS A 445 -33.39 -31.14 -1.90
CA HIS A 445 -34.00 -32.33 -2.50
C HIS A 445 -33.27 -33.57 -2.02
N PRO A 446 -33.78 -34.30 -1.00
CA PRO A 446 -33.11 -35.46 -0.42
C PRO A 446 -32.90 -36.61 -1.43
N GLU A 447 -33.71 -36.71 -2.49
CA GLU A 447 -33.53 -37.65 -3.60
C GLU A 447 -32.19 -37.45 -4.33
N MET A 448 -31.60 -36.26 -4.31
CA MET A 448 -30.27 -35.99 -4.90
C MET A 448 -29.14 -36.65 -4.10
N ALA A 449 -29.37 -37.01 -2.84
CA ALA A 449 -28.41 -37.71 -1.99
C ALA A 449 -28.54 -39.24 -2.06
N ALA A 450 -29.56 -39.76 -2.79
CA ALA A 450 -29.70 -41.17 -3.00
C ALA A 450 -28.50 -41.69 -3.84
N PRO A 451 -27.91 -42.83 -3.48
CA PRO A 451 -26.82 -43.40 -4.28
C PRO A 451 -27.33 -43.61 -5.70
N VAL A 452 -26.61 -43.02 -6.67
CA VAL A 452 -26.84 -43.29 -8.08
C VAL A 452 -26.76 -44.81 -8.23
N GLN A 453 -27.91 -45.49 -8.45
CA GLN A 453 -27.91 -46.90 -8.77
C GLN A 453 -27.00 -47.07 -9.98
N ALA A 454 -25.91 -47.81 -9.81
CA ALA A 454 -24.99 -48.07 -10.88
C ALA A 454 -25.80 -48.59 -12.07
N ALA A 455 -26.07 -47.73 -13.04
CA ALA A 455 -26.60 -48.14 -14.34
C ALA A 455 -25.69 -49.26 -14.81
N GLY A 456 -26.31 -50.40 -15.09
CA GLY A 456 -25.70 -51.71 -15.32
C GLY A 456 -24.34 -51.61 -16.04
N SER A 457 -23.39 -52.40 -15.59
CA SER A 457 -22.03 -52.50 -16.08
C SER A 457 -22.00 -52.51 -17.60
N VAL A 458 -21.76 -51.36 -18.22
CA VAL A 458 -21.27 -51.30 -19.58
C VAL A 458 -19.82 -51.80 -19.50
N SER A 459 -19.57 -52.98 -20.02
CA SER A 459 -18.23 -53.52 -20.18
C SER A 459 -17.42 -52.55 -21.07
N VAL A 460 -16.63 -51.70 -20.43
CA VAL A 460 -15.65 -50.87 -21.14
C VAL A 460 -14.53 -51.81 -21.56
N GLY A 461 -14.47 -52.12 -22.85
CA GLY A 461 -13.35 -52.79 -23.44
C GLY A 461 -12.06 -52.07 -23.09
N SER A 462 -11.07 -52.84 -22.63
CA SER A 462 -9.75 -52.36 -22.25
C SER A 462 -9.08 -51.64 -23.43
N ALA A 463 -9.11 -50.31 -23.41
CA ALA A 463 -8.22 -49.49 -24.19
C ALA A 463 -6.85 -49.39 -23.45
N PRO A 464 -5.72 -49.40 -24.17
CA PRO A 464 -4.41 -49.39 -23.55
C PRO A 464 -4.21 -48.12 -22.73
N VAL A 465 -3.82 -48.28 -21.46
CA VAL A 465 -3.49 -47.21 -20.54
C VAL A 465 -2.20 -46.56 -21.04
N SER A 466 -2.30 -45.34 -21.55
CA SER A 466 -1.11 -44.47 -21.69
C SER A 466 -0.60 -44.12 -20.32
N PRO A 467 0.73 -44.11 -20.10
CA PRO A 467 1.31 -43.79 -18.78
C PRO A 467 0.88 -42.38 -18.34
N ALA A 468 0.43 -42.30 -17.10
CA ALA A 468 0.08 -41.03 -16.46
C ALA A 468 1.23 -40.03 -16.56
N PRO A 469 0.97 -38.75 -16.84
CA PRO A 469 2.03 -37.73 -16.80
C PRO A 469 2.62 -37.65 -15.38
N THR A 470 3.92 -37.76 -15.31
CA THR A 470 4.71 -37.63 -14.10
C THR A 470 4.31 -36.34 -13.38
N VAL A 471 3.92 -36.46 -12.10
CA VAL A 471 3.58 -35.34 -11.23
C VAL A 471 4.78 -34.40 -11.22
N CYS A 472 4.62 -33.23 -11.81
CA CYS A 472 5.59 -32.15 -11.71
C CYS A 472 5.76 -31.78 -10.23
N GLY A 473 7.00 -31.75 -9.79
CA GLY A 473 7.38 -31.33 -8.44
C GLY A 473 6.91 -29.90 -8.12
N PRO A 474 7.04 -29.45 -6.87
CA PRO A 474 6.40 -28.24 -6.38
C PRO A 474 6.81 -27.03 -7.21
N CYS A 475 5.83 -26.36 -7.81
CA CYS A 475 6.02 -25.09 -8.50
C CYS A 475 6.54 -24.03 -7.52
N ARG A 476 7.85 -24.00 -7.37
CA ARG A 476 8.59 -22.82 -6.90
C ARG A 476 8.87 -21.95 -8.13
N GLY A 477 7.94 -21.11 -8.46
CA GLY A 477 8.15 -20.12 -9.50
C GLY A 477 7.45 -18.84 -9.13
N ASN A 478 8.22 -17.80 -8.78
CA ASN A 478 7.74 -16.44 -8.95
C ASN A 478 7.28 -16.34 -10.40
N MET A 479 6.00 -16.05 -10.62
CA MET A 479 5.52 -15.75 -11.97
C MET A 479 6.34 -14.57 -12.49
N SER A 480 6.92 -14.72 -13.67
CA SER A 480 7.65 -13.61 -14.28
C SER A 480 6.68 -12.44 -14.56
N PRO A 481 7.15 -11.19 -14.55
CA PRO A 481 6.32 -10.04 -14.90
C PRO A 481 5.58 -10.23 -16.23
N ALA A 482 6.21 -10.87 -17.22
CA ALA A 482 5.59 -11.20 -18.51
C ALA A 482 4.40 -12.16 -18.39
N ALA A 483 4.42 -13.14 -17.48
CA ALA A 483 3.31 -14.05 -17.26
C ALA A 483 2.11 -13.37 -16.58
N ILE A 484 2.37 -12.39 -15.71
CA ILE A 484 1.33 -11.57 -15.09
C ILE A 484 0.68 -10.66 -16.14
N VAL A 485 1.49 -10.04 -17.01
CA VAL A 485 1.00 -9.21 -18.13
C VAL A 485 0.09 -10.03 -19.06
N ALA A 486 0.51 -11.23 -19.47
CA ALA A 486 -0.29 -12.11 -20.33
C ALA A 486 -1.63 -12.51 -19.69
N ALA A 487 -1.66 -12.75 -18.38
CA ALA A 487 -2.89 -13.08 -17.66
C ALA A 487 -3.85 -11.87 -17.55
N PHE A 488 -3.32 -10.64 -17.45
CA PHE A 488 -4.11 -9.41 -17.43
C PHE A 488 -4.62 -9.03 -18.84
N ASP A 489 -3.81 -9.19 -19.89
CA ASP A 489 -4.22 -8.92 -21.27
C ASP A 489 -5.31 -9.90 -21.74
N ALA A 490 -5.26 -11.16 -21.32
CA ALA A 490 -6.29 -12.14 -21.61
C ALA A 490 -7.66 -11.79 -20.98
N ARG A 491 -7.68 -11.17 -19.80
CA ARG A 491 -8.92 -10.70 -19.15
C ARG A 491 -9.48 -9.44 -19.81
N ASN A 492 -8.63 -8.54 -20.29
CA ASN A 492 -9.07 -7.30 -20.94
C ASN A 492 -9.57 -7.54 -22.37
N ASN A 493 -8.99 -8.49 -23.12
CA ASN A 493 -9.45 -8.87 -24.45
C ASN A 493 -10.81 -9.60 -24.42
N SER A 494 -11.18 -10.23 -23.30
CA SER A 494 -12.51 -10.82 -23.14
C SER A 494 -13.62 -9.80 -22.85
N ALA A 495 -13.27 -8.58 -22.38
CA ALA A 495 -14.22 -7.51 -22.16
C ALA A 495 -14.54 -6.72 -23.44
N ASP A 496 -13.58 -6.58 -24.36
CA ASP A 496 -13.78 -5.90 -25.65
C ASP A 496 -14.62 -6.74 -26.65
N THR A 497 -14.70 -8.07 -26.49
CA THR A 497 -15.52 -8.94 -27.37
C THR A 497 -17.02 -8.93 -27.03
N CYS A 498 -17.44 -8.32 -25.91
CA CYS A 498 -18.86 -8.17 -25.59
C CYS A 498 -19.52 -6.89 -26.15
N ALA A 499 -18.76 -5.95 -26.69
CA ALA A 499 -19.28 -4.67 -27.19
C ALA A 499 -19.63 -4.66 -28.70
N ASP A 500 -19.18 -5.67 -29.48
CA ASP A 500 -19.36 -5.70 -30.94
C ASP A 500 -20.50 -6.64 -31.45
N MET A 501 -21.36 -7.15 -30.56
CA MET A 501 -22.50 -8.00 -30.97
C MET A 501 -23.88 -7.29 -30.97
N SER A 502 -23.93 -5.94 -31.14
CA SER A 502 -25.20 -5.23 -31.27
C SER A 502 -25.30 -4.37 -32.53
N ALA A 503 -24.92 -4.90 -33.70
CA ALA A 503 -25.28 -4.30 -34.99
C ALA A 503 -25.22 -5.33 -36.13
N SER A 504 -26.28 -6.14 -36.28
CA SER A 504 -26.81 -6.60 -37.58
C SER A 504 -27.80 -7.74 -37.38
N SER A 505 -29.05 -7.49 -37.43
CA SER A 505 -30.03 -8.20 -38.27
C SER A 505 -31.42 -7.64 -38.03
N GLY A 506 -31.89 -6.90 -38.98
CA GLY A 506 -33.28 -6.54 -39.10
C GLY A 506 -34.10 -7.67 -39.66
N VAL A 507 -35.41 -7.54 -39.50
CA VAL A 507 -36.54 -8.06 -40.26
C VAL A 507 -37.39 -9.14 -39.61
N ALA A 508 -38.58 -8.65 -39.31
CA ALA A 508 -39.94 -9.20 -39.45
C ALA A 508 -40.49 -10.26 -38.49
N GLY A 509 -41.51 -9.82 -37.79
CA GLY A 509 -42.81 -10.43 -37.94
C GLY A 509 -43.45 -11.10 -36.74
N THR A 510 -44.53 -10.49 -36.28
CA THR A 510 -45.80 -11.02 -35.75
C THR A 510 -45.94 -11.41 -34.28
N SER A 511 -46.67 -10.51 -33.61
CA SER A 511 -47.83 -10.68 -32.69
C SER A 511 -47.98 -11.88 -31.78
N ALA A 512 -48.22 -11.56 -30.53
CA ALA A 512 -49.25 -11.92 -29.60
C ALA A 512 -48.72 -12.14 -28.18
N GLY A 513 -48.98 -11.25 -27.27
CA GLY A 513 -50.00 -11.31 -26.24
C GLY A 513 -49.60 -12.06 -24.98
N THR A 514 -49.33 -11.37 -23.90
CA THR A 514 -50.09 -11.27 -22.68
C THR A 514 -49.22 -10.86 -21.49
N SER A 515 -49.78 -9.89 -20.81
CA SER A 515 -49.46 -9.28 -19.54
C SER A 515 -48.95 -10.19 -18.41
N ALA A 516 -47.99 -9.67 -17.60
CA ALA A 516 -48.11 -9.39 -16.18
C ALA A 516 -46.71 -9.22 -15.55
N GLY A 517 -46.56 -8.16 -14.73
CA GLY A 517 -45.58 -8.10 -13.63
C GLY A 517 -44.61 -6.93 -13.59
N THR A 518 -45.10 -5.68 -13.60
CA THR A 518 -44.31 -4.51 -13.18
C THR A 518 -44.54 -4.27 -11.69
N ALA A 519 -43.52 -4.40 -10.85
CA ALA A 519 -43.38 -3.66 -9.60
C ALA A 519 -42.05 -3.92 -8.88
N ALA A 520 -40.92 -3.50 -9.45
CA ALA A 520 -39.65 -3.41 -8.71
C ALA A 520 -38.71 -2.30 -9.21
N GLY A 521 -39.08 -1.52 -10.21
CA GLY A 521 -38.18 -0.52 -10.82
C GLY A 521 -38.34 0.93 -10.30
N THR A 522 -39.35 1.24 -9.50
CA THR A 522 -39.70 2.62 -9.15
C THR A 522 -39.17 3.10 -7.80
N ALA A 523 -38.75 2.25 -6.90
CA ALA A 523 -38.22 2.65 -5.58
C ALA A 523 -36.78 3.18 -5.63
N ALA A 524 -35.91 2.58 -6.43
CA ALA A 524 -34.49 2.98 -6.53
C ALA A 524 -34.27 4.31 -7.27
N SER A 525 -35.17 4.67 -8.19
CA SER A 525 -35.14 5.95 -8.92
C SER A 525 -35.49 7.15 -8.01
N CYS A 526 -36.42 6.97 -7.10
CA CYS A 526 -36.90 8.04 -6.21
C CYS A 526 -35.89 8.36 -5.08
N GLU A 527 -35.10 7.42 -4.63
CA GLU A 527 -34.05 7.64 -3.62
C GLU A 527 -32.83 8.35 -4.22
N ASN A 528 -32.42 8.03 -5.44
CA ASN A 528 -31.33 8.70 -6.13
C ASN A 528 -31.66 10.17 -6.47
N GLU A 529 -32.92 10.50 -6.81
CA GLU A 529 -33.34 11.88 -7.02
C GLU A 529 -33.38 12.70 -5.72
N LYS A 530 -33.79 12.09 -4.60
CA LYS A 530 -33.75 12.74 -3.28
C LYS A 530 -32.34 13.00 -2.81
N LEU A 531 -31.42 12.06 -3.03
CA LEU A 531 -30.00 12.22 -2.70
C LEU A 531 -29.34 13.33 -3.54
N ALA A 532 -29.66 13.38 -4.83
CA ALA A 532 -29.16 14.42 -5.73
C ALA A 532 -29.70 15.83 -5.36
N ALA A 533 -30.94 15.92 -4.87
CA ALA A 533 -31.52 17.18 -4.38
C ALA A 533 -30.83 17.65 -3.09
N LEU A 534 -30.54 16.73 -2.16
CA LEU A 534 -29.86 17.03 -0.90
C LEU A 534 -28.42 17.53 -1.13
N VAL A 535 -27.69 16.91 -2.07
CA VAL A 535 -26.34 17.33 -2.46
C VAL A 535 -26.33 18.71 -3.08
N ARG A 536 -27.31 19.05 -3.93
CA ARG A 536 -27.46 20.41 -4.50
C ARG A 536 -27.73 21.46 -3.43
N GLN A 537 -28.55 21.13 -2.44
CA GLN A 537 -28.87 22.01 -1.32
C GLN A 537 -27.65 22.28 -0.42
N LEU A 538 -26.86 21.27 -0.15
CA LEU A 538 -25.58 21.38 0.58
C LEU A 538 -24.55 22.25 -0.16
N ILE A 539 -24.40 22.08 -1.47
CA ILE A 539 -23.49 22.88 -2.29
C ILE A 539 -23.93 24.37 -2.29
N THR A 540 -25.23 24.65 -2.34
CA THR A 540 -25.76 26.02 -2.29
C THR A 540 -25.51 26.65 -0.91
N THR A 541 -25.69 25.90 0.17
CA THR A 541 -25.43 26.36 1.53
C THR A 541 -23.94 26.65 1.77
N MET A 542 -23.04 25.79 1.24
CA MET A 542 -21.60 26.00 1.33
C MET A 542 -21.11 27.20 0.48
N LYS A 543 -21.75 27.50 -0.64
CA LYS A 543 -21.47 28.72 -1.42
C LYS A 543 -21.87 29.98 -0.69
N ASN A 544 -23.02 29.99 -0.07
CA ASN A 544 -23.54 31.15 0.69
C ASN A 544 -22.78 31.42 2.01
N GLN A 545 -22.04 30.41 2.54
CA GLN A 545 -21.13 30.59 3.69
C GLN A 545 -19.73 31.07 3.30
N LYS A 546 -19.37 31.08 2.02
CA LYS A 546 -18.10 31.64 1.54
C LYS A 546 -18.21 33.12 1.13
N ASP A 547 -19.41 33.61 0.92
CA ASP A 547 -19.67 34.98 0.49
C ASP A 547 -20.22 35.85 1.65
N ALA A 548 -20.24 35.34 2.88
CA ALA A 548 -20.51 36.04 4.15
C ALA A 548 -19.23 35.99 5.05
#